data_f9c0b7e3ceda56052f39f7d28bebcb8a
#
_entry.id   f9c0b7e3ceda56052f39f7d28bebcb8a
#
_cell.length_a   1.000
_cell.length_b   1.000
_cell.length_c   1.000
_cell.angle_alpha   90.00
_cell.angle_beta   90.00
_cell.angle_gamma   90.00
#
_symmetry.space_group_name_H-M   'P 1'
#
loop_
_entity.id
_entity.type
_entity.pdbx_description
1 polymer ?
#
loop_
_entity_poly.entity_id
_entity_poly.type
_entity_poly.pdbx_seq_one_letter_code
_entity_poly.pdbx_strand_id
1 'polypeptide(L)'
;CLHYHQHQTAAKKTAAAIKKAGGESHLYQADIANSSQIRAILKEFIQSHHSLKVMVWAVGVGSSKLLLKTSPEDWHRTLQTNLTGAYTVLKAIAPIFEQQNDGAVILVGSLSAEQGVAGQAAYAASKAGLMGLMHTVAKEWGDFNIRVNMVFPGWHLSPISEPAWHTAKNPRNHTLHRTPSLTYVATSIYHMALSPDTSGQIWNLDSRVW
;
A
#
# COMPACT_ATOMS: atom_id res chain seq x y z
N CYS A 1 -3.06 -12.57 7.61
CA CYS A 1 -3.38 -12.76 6.20
C CYS A 1 -2.31 -12.12 5.31
N LEU A 2 -1.77 -12.87 4.36
CA LEU A 2 -0.86 -12.39 3.33
C LEU A 2 -1.49 -12.64 1.97
N HIS A 3 -1.79 -11.57 1.25
CA HIS A 3 -2.27 -11.65 -0.13
C HIS A 3 -1.11 -11.63 -1.12
N TYR A 4 -1.20 -12.41 -2.19
CA TYR A 4 -0.30 -12.38 -3.34
C TYR A 4 -1.07 -12.68 -4.63
N HIS A 5 -0.54 -12.24 -5.78
CA HIS A 5 -1.09 -12.58 -7.10
C HIS A 5 -0.26 -13.69 -7.79
N GLN A 6 0.99 -13.39 -8.14
CA GLN A 6 1.84 -14.29 -8.94
C GLN A 6 3.08 -14.81 -8.19
N HIS A 7 3.60 -14.07 -7.21
CA HIS A 7 4.86 -14.38 -6.54
C HIS A 7 4.69 -15.28 -5.31
N GLN A 8 4.17 -16.51 -5.52
CA GLN A 8 3.93 -17.48 -4.43
C GLN A 8 5.18 -17.77 -3.59
N THR A 9 6.34 -17.93 -4.25
CA THR A 9 7.60 -18.22 -3.53
C THR A 9 7.97 -17.09 -2.56
N ALA A 10 7.81 -15.82 -2.97
CA ALA A 10 8.05 -14.69 -2.09
C ALA A 10 7.05 -14.63 -0.94
N ALA A 11 5.77 -14.91 -1.20
CA ALA A 11 4.74 -14.98 -0.18
C ALA A 11 5.02 -16.09 0.84
N LYS A 12 5.42 -17.29 0.39
CA LYS A 12 5.84 -18.40 1.27
C LYS A 12 7.06 -18.04 2.12
N LYS A 13 8.05 -17.31 1.56
CA LYS A 13 9.21 -16.83 2.32
C LYS A 13 8.79 -15.87 3.44
N THR A 14 7.88 -14.94 3.16
CA THR A 14 7.34 -14.02 4.17
C THR A 14 6.56 -14.78 5.24
N ALA A 15 5.72 -15.73 4.87
CA ALA A 15 4.97 -16.58 5.80
C ALA A 15 5.91 -17.36 6.73
N ALA A 16 7.00 -17.94 6.19
CA ALA A 16 8.00 -18.64 6.98
C ALA A 16 8.73 -17.72 7.97
N ALA A 17 9.00 -16.47 7.57
CA ALA A 17 9.61 -15.48 8.45
C ALA A 17 8.68 -15.09 9.61
N ILE A 18 7.38 -14.90 9.35
CA ILE A 18 6.36 -14.65 10.38
C ILE A 18 6.29 -15.82 11.37
N LYS A 19 6.23 -17.06 10.86
CA LYS A 19 6.20 -18.26 11.71
C LYS A 19 7.46 -18.38 12.58
N LYS A 20 8.64 -18.08 12.01
CA LYS A 20 9.90 -18.06 12.78
C LYS A 20 9.91 -17.02 13.89
N ALA A 21 9.19 -15.91 13.70
CA ALA A 21 9.00 -14.87 14.71
C ALA A 21 7.88 -15.18 15.74
N GLY A 22 7.27 -16.38 15.69
CA GLY A 22 6.20 -16.80 16.59
C GLY A 22 4.79 -16.37 16.17
N GLY A 23 4.64 -15.79 14.99
CA GLY A 23 3.33 -15.40 14.45
C GLY A 23 2.70 -16.47 13.57
N GLU A 24 1.41 -16.30 13.28
CA GLU A 24 0.66 -17.11 12.34
C GLU A 24 0.47 -16.35 11.03
N SER A 25 0.36 -17.08 9.91
CA SER A 25 0.12 -16.49 8.61
C SER A 25 -0.65 -17.43 7.68
N HIS A 26 -1.62 -16.88 6.97
CA HIS A 26 -2.41 -17.55 5.94
C HIS A 26 -2.17 -16.86 4.61
N LEU A 27 -1.96 -17.64 3.56
CA LEU A 27 -1.66 -17.15 2.21
C LEU A 27 -2.93 -17.19 1.36
N TYR A 28 -3.29 -16.05 0.77
CA TYR A 28 -4.43 -15.91 -0.12
C TYR A 28 -3.97 -15.44 -1.50
N GLN A 29 -4.35 -16.20 -2.54
CA GLN A 29 -4.02 -15.86 -3.91
C GLN A 29 -5.23 -15.25 -4.61
N ALA A 30 -5.10 -14.04 -5.12
CA ALA A 30 -6.09 -13.42 -5.99
C ALA A 30 -5.47 -12.37 -6.91
N ASP A 31 -6.14 -12.12 -8.02
CA ASP A 31 -5.94 -10.91 -8.79
C ASP A 31 -6.70 -9.77 -8.12
N ILE A 32 -5.98 -8.72 -7.73
CA ILE A 32 -6.54 -7.53 -7.08
C ILE A 32 -7.56 -6.80 -7.96
N ALA A 33 -7.47 -6.94 -9.28
CA ALA A 33 -8.44 -6.41 -10.23
C ALA A 33 -9.76 -7.22 -10.26
N ASN A 34 -9.77 -8.42 -9.71
CA ASN A 34 -10.94 -9.31 -9.70
C ASN A 34 -11.70 -9.21 -8.38
N SER A 35 -12.77 -8.40 -8.39
CA SER A 35 -13.59 -8.15 -7.19
C SER A 35 -14.26 -9.39 -6.61
N SER A 36 -14.57 -10.40 -7.44
CA SER A 36 -15.17 -11.66 -6.95
C SER A 36 -14.16 -12.51 -6.18
N GLN A 37 -12.90 -12.58 -6.66
CA GLN A 37 -11.83 -13.27 -5.93
C GLN A 37 -11.54 -12.56 -4.60
N ILE A 38 -11.50 -11.23 -4.58
CA ILE A 38 -11.29 -10.47 -3.33
C ILE A 38 -12.41 -10.73 -2.33
N ARG A 39 -13.68 -10.71 -2.76
CA ARG A 39 -14.80 -11.03 -1.87
C ARG A 39 -14.75 -12.47 -1.35
N ALA A 40 -14.35 -13.44 -2.18
CA ALA A 40 -14.21 -14.83 -1.77
C ALA A 40 -13.14 -14.98 -0.67
N ILE A 41 -11.97 -14.37 -0.85
CA ILE A 41 -10.89 -14.37 0.16
C ILE A 41 -11.36 -13.73 1.47
N LEU A 42 -12.01 -12.58 1.41
CA LEU A 42 -12.48 -11.90 2.63
C LEU A 42 -13.54 -12.72 3.35
N LYS A 43 -14.45 -13.38 2.62
CA LYS A 43 -15.42 -14.29 3.22
C LYS A 43 -14.75 -15.46 3.94
N GLU A 44 -13.79 -16.11 3.30
CA GLU A 44 -13.00 -17.19 3.91
C GLU A 44 -12.24 -16.72 5.14
N PHE A 45 -11.57 -15.56 5.03
CA PHE A 45 -10.82 -14.95 6.13
C PHE A 45 -11.71 -14.67 7.34
N ILE A 46 -12.88 -14.05 7.15
CA ILE A 46 -13.78 -13.71 8.26
C ILE A 46 -14.40 -14.98 8.88
N GLN A 47 -14.71 -16.01 8.09
CA GLN A 47 -15.17 -17.28 8.62
C GLN A 47 -14.13 -17.96 9.52
N SER A 48 -12.84 -17.80 9.21
CA SER A 48 -11.75 -18.42 9.95
C SER A 48 -11.27 -17.60 11.15
N HIS A 49 -11.32 -16.27 11.07
CA HIS A 49 -10.69 -15.36 12.04
C HIS A 49 -11.68 -14.44 12.76
N HIS A 50 -12.93 -14.39 12.35
CA HIS A 50 -14.05 -13.65 12.93
C HIS A 50 -13.91 -12.12 12.98
N SER A 51 -12.72 -11.58 12.79
CA SER A 51 -12.50 -10.11 12.79
C SER A 51 -11.33 -9.71 11.91
N LEU A 52 -11.41 -8.50 11.35
CA LEU A 52 -10.33 -7.82 10.64
C LEU A 52 -9.97 -6.56 11.45
N LYS A 53 -8.75 -6.45 11.94
CA LYS A 53 -8.34 -5.28 12.74
C LYS A 53 -7.56 -4.25 11.93
N VAL A 54 -6.66 -4.73 11.08
CA VAL A 54 -5.79 -3.84 10.29
C VAL A 54 -5.70 -4.34 8.86
N MET A 55 -5.86 -3.43 7.91
CA MET A 55 -5.55 -3.67 6.49
C MET A 55 -4.39 -2.78 6.05
N VAL A 56 -3.34 -3.38 5.51
CA VAL A 56 -2.22 -2.65 4.92
C VAL A 56 -2.23 -2.84 3.41
N TRP A 57 -2.40 -1.77 2.66
CA TRP A 57 -2.32 -1.75 1.22
C TRP A 57 -0.89 -1.45 0.77
N ALA A 58 -0.12 -2.49 0.49
CA ALA A 58 1.26 -2.38 -0.01
C ALA A 58 1.40 -2.79 -1.49
N VAL A 59 0.26 -2.91 -2.20
CA VAL A 59 0.24 -3.28 -3.62
C VAL A 59 0.65 -2.09 -4.48
N GLY A 60 1.44 -2.38 -5.51
CA GLY A 60 1.79 -1.39 -6.51
C GLY A 60 2.58 -1.96 -7.66
N VAL A 61 2.38 -1.38 -8.83
CA VAL A 61 3.18 -1.57 -10.03
C VAL A 61 3.54 -0.19 -10.59
N GLY A 62 4.61 -0.12 -11.34
CA GLY A 62 5.05 1.10 -12.01
C GLY A 62 5.85 0.79 -13.25
N SER A 63 6.00 1.77 -14.11
CA SER A 63 6.92 1.75 -15.25
C SER A 63 7.72 3.04 -15.24
N SER A 64 9.01 2.97 -15.55
CA SER A 64 9.89 4.14 -15.69
C SER A 64 9.99 4.51 -17.17
N LYS A 65 8.96 5.18 -17.69
CA LYS A 65 8.86 5.63 -19.08
C LYS A 65 8.42 7.10 -19.12
N LEU A 66 9.08 7.93 -19.92
CA LEU A 66 8.59 9.29 -20.18
C LEU A 66 7.16 9.27 -20.73
N LEU A 67 6.37 10.32 -20.47
CA LEU A 67 4.96 10.41 -20.85
C LEU A 67 4.73 10.04 -22.31
N LEU A 68 5.52 10.56 -23.23
CA LEU A 68 5.42 10.27 -24.67
C LEU A 68 5.71 8.79 -25.03
N LYS A 69 6.33 8.04 -24.14
CA LYS A 69 6.64 6.61 -24.32
C LYS A 69 5.77 5.69 -23.44
N THR A 70 4.88 6.26 -22.65
CA THR A 70 3.94 5.49 -21.84
C THR A 70 2.78 5.04 -22.73
N SER A 71 2.62 3.73 -22.88
CA SER A 71 1.50 3.21 -23.66
C SER A 71 0.18 3.29 -22.89
N PRO A 72 -0.97 3.32 -23.58
CA PRO A 72 -2.28 3.23 -22.92
C PRO A 72 -2.40 2.00 -22.00
N GLU A 73 -1.82 0.87 -22.38
CA GLU A 73 -1.84 -0.38 -21.61
C GLU A 73 -1.05 -0.24 -20.30
N ASP A 74 0.15 0.37 -20.35
CA ASP A 74 0.94 0.65 -19.15
C ASP A 74 0.20 1.60 -18.19
N TRP A 75 -0.43 2.63 -18.75
CA TRP A 75 -1.26 3.57 -18.02
C TRP A 75 -2.43 2.86 -17.32
N HIS A 76 -3.26 2.15 -18.08
CA HIS A 76 -4.44 1.47 -17.54
C HIS A 76 -4.05 0.40 -16.50
N ARG A 77 -3.03 -0.42 -16.78
CA ARG A 77 -2.54 -1.43 -15.85
C ARG A 77 -2.10 -0.79 -14.52
N THR A 78 -1.39 0.33 -14.58
CA THR A 78 -0.90 1.01 -13.38
C THR A 78 -2.06 1.56 -12.54
N LEU A 79 -3.01 2.26 -13.15
CA LEU A 79 -4.20 2.76 -12.47
C LEU A 79 -5.08 1.63 -11.95
N GLN A 80 -5.30 0.59 -12.75
CA GLN A 80 -6.11 -0.56 -12.38
C GLN A 80 -5.55 -1.26 -11.15
N THR A 81 -4.24 -1.49 -11.10
CA THR A 81 -3.61 -2.17 -9.97
C THR A 81 -3.53 -1.27 -8.74
N ASN A 82 -2.99 -0.05 -8.89
CA ASN A 82 -2.62 0.78 -7.74
C ASN A 82 -3.82 1.50 -7.11
N LEU A 83 -4.80 1.91 -7.91
CA LEU A 83 -5.92 2.74 -7.49
C LEU A 83 -7.25 1.98 -7.51
N THR A 84 -7.66 1.42 -8.65
CA THR A 84 -8.92 0.68 -8.77
C THR A 84 -8.92 -0.56 -7.87
N GLY A 85 -7.77 -1.26 -7.78
CA GLY A 85 -7.60 -2.39 -6.86
C GLY A 85 -7.77 -2.00 -5.41
N ALA A 86 -7.21 -0.85 -4.98
CA ALA A 86 -7.39 -0.34 -3.62
C ALA A 86 -8.87 -0.03 -3.33
N TYR A 87 -9.56 0.68 -4.25
CA TYR A 87 -11.00 0.91 -4.16
C TYR A 87 -11.78 -0.40 -4.02
N THR A 88 -11.45 -1.41 -4.82
CA THR A 88 -12.12 -2.72 -4.78
C THR A 88 -12.00 -3.39 -3.41
N VAL A 89 -10.79 -3.37 -2.81
CA VAL A 89 -10.56 -3.94 -1.48
C VAL A 89 -11.24 -3.11 -0.40
N LEU A 90 -11.07 -1.79 -0.41
CA LEU A 90 -11.71 -0.91 0.57
C LEU A 90 -13.23 -1.11 0.58
N LYS A 91 -13.87 -1.11 -0.60
CA LYS A 91 -15.31 -1.38 -0.73
C LYS A 91 -15.72 -2.75 -0.19
N ALA A 92 -14.86 -3.76 -0.32
CA ALA A 92 -15.16 -5.11 0.14
C ALA A 92 -14.98 -5.29 1.65
N ILE A 93 -14.04 -4.55 2.29
CA ILE A 93 -13.82 -4.61 3.75
C ILE A 93 -14.72 -3.64 4.54
N ALA A 94 -15.28 -2.62 3.91
CA ALA A 94 -16.12 -1.62 4.57
C ALA A 94 -17.21 -2.24 5.46
N PRO A 95 -18.05 -3.17 4.98
CA PRO A 95 -19.12 -3.75 5.82
C PRO A 95 -18.58 -4.52 7.03
N ILE A 96 -17.36 -5.08 6.93
CA ILE A 96 -16.73 -5.81 8.03
C ILE A 96 -16.33 -4.83 9.14
N PHE A 97 -15.66 -3.75 8.77
CA PHE A 97 -15.22 -2.73 9.72
C PHE A 97 -16.39 -1.97 10.33
N GLU A 98 -17.42 -1.61 9.52
CA GLU A 98 -18.64 -0.96 10.01
C GLU A 98 -19.35 -1.84 11.06
N GLN A 99 -19.52 -3.12 10.79
CA GLN A 99 -20.14 -4.06 11.74
C GLN A 99 -19.31 -4.20 13.04
N GLN A 100 -17.99 -4.13 12.94
CA GLN A 100 -17.09 -4.19 14.11
C GLN A 100 -17.04 -2.88 14.88
N ASN A 101 -17.40 -1.76 14.26
CA ASN A 101 -17.23 -0.40 14.76
C ASN A 101 -15.77 -0.14 15.21
N ASP A 102 -14.82 -0.70 14.49
CA ASP A 102 -13.37 -0.58 14.77
C ASP A 102 -12.57 -1.10 13.57
N GLY A 103 -11.50 -0.40 13.23
CA GLY A 103 -10.59 -0.83 12.18
C GLY A 103 -9.49 0.19 11.87
N ALA A 104 -8.43 -0.28 11.24
CA ALA A 104 -7.37 0.58 10.74
C ALA A 104 -6.97 0.19 9.31
N VAL A 105 -6.82 1.17 8.46
CA VAL A 105 -6.33 1.04 7.09
C VAL A 105 -5.08 1.88 6.92
N ILE A 106 -4.00 1.25 6.46
CA ILE A 106 -2.77 1.94 6.11
C ILE A 106 -2.49 1.74 4.62
N LEU A 107 -2.48 2.84 3.87
CA LEU A 107 -2.17 2.82 2.44
C LEU A 107 -0.69 3.19 2.22
N VAL A 108 0.04 2.38 1.48
CA VAL A 108 1.42 2.71 1.08
C VAL A 108 1.35 3.61 -0.15
N GLY A 109 1.55 4.88 0.08
CA GLY A 109 1.61 5.93 -0.93
C GLY A 109 3.00 6.08 -1.54
N SER A 110 3.30 7.27 -1.99
CA SER A 110 4.61 7.68 -2.50
C SER A 110 4.68 9.20 -2.54
N LEU A 111 5.82 9.75 -2.28
CA LEU A 111 6.09 11.18 -2.48
C LEU A 111 5.90 11.64 -3.94
N SER A 112 6.01 10.71 -4.91
CA SER A 112 5.66 10.97 -6.31
C SER A 112 4.20 11.42 -6.51
N ALA A 113 3.31 11.16 -5.53
CA ALA A 113 1.93 11.62 -5.57
C ALA A 113 1.79 13.14 -5.45
N GLU A 114 2.69 13.78 -4.71
CA GLU A 114 2.68 15.23 -4.47
C GLU A 114 3.53 16.00 -5.47
N GLN A 115 4.69 15.44 -5.83
CA GLN A 115 5.69 16.21 -6.56
C GLN A 115 5.87 15.78 -8.00
N GLY A 116 5.35 14.61 -8.36
CA GLY A 116 5.65 13.99 -9.65
C GLY A 116 7.13 13.59 -9.76
N VAL A 117 7.41 12.69 -10.67
CA VAL A 117 8.78 12.28 -11.03
C VAL A 117 8.82 12.04 -12.53
N ALA A 118 9.81 12.59 -13.21
CA ALA A 118 9.99 12.33 -14.64
C ALA A 118 10.03 10.82 -14.92
N GLY A 119 9.26 10.37 -15.88
CA GLY A 119 9.13 8.95 -16.21
C GLY A 119 8.13 8.15 -15.35
N GLN A 120 7.40 8.78 -14.44
CA GLN A 120 6.45 8.11 -13.55
C GLN A 120 5.01 8.65 -13.66
N ALA A 121 4.59 9.16 -14.81
CA ALA A 121 3.29 9.83 -14.96
C ALA A 121 2.11 8.96 -14.47
N ALA A 122 1.99 7.72 -14.96
CA ALA A 122 0.91 6.81 -14.53
C ALA A 122 1.01 6.44 -13.04
N TYR A 123 2.23 6.20 -12.55
CA TYR A 123 2.48 5.86 -11.15
C TYR A 123 2.12 7.03 -10.23
N ALA A 124 2.61 8.23 -10.51
CA ALA A 124 2.31 9.45 -9.76
C ALA A 124 0.80 9.72 -9.73
N ALA A 125 0.13 9.66 -10.89
CA ALA A 125 -1.32 9.82 -10.97
C ALA A 125 -2.07 8.78 -10.13
N SER A 126 -1.65 7.51 -10.16
CA SER A 126 -2.27 6.45 -9.37
C SER A 126 -2.11 6.67 -7.86
N LYS A 127 -0.94 7.14 -7.41
CA LYS A 127 -0.66 7.40 -6.00
C LYS A 127 -1.30 8.70 -5.51
N ALA A 128 -1.44 9.73 -6.36
CA ALA A 128 -2.22 10.92 -6.07
C ALA A 128 -3.73 10.60 -5.94
N GLY A 129 -4.26 9.78 -6.85
CA GLY A 129 -5.64 9.28 -6.73
C GLY A 129 -5.87 8.47 -5.46
N LEU A 130 -4.91 7.63 -5.08
CA LEU A 130 -4.95 6.86 -3.82
C LEU A 130 -4.95 7.77 -2.58
N MET A 131 -4.23 8.89 -2.62
CA MET A 131 -4.23 9.91 -1.55
C MET A 131 -5.61 10.57 -1.43
N GLY A 132 -6.23 10.97 -2.55
CA GLY A 132 -7.59 11.50 -2.56
C GLY A 132 -8.61 10.49 -2.03
N LEU A 133 -8.50 9.21 -2.43
CA LEU A 133 -9.34 8.13 -1.92
C LEU A 133 -9.18 7.96 -0.40
N MET A 134 -7.96 7.98 0.11
CA MET A 134 -7.66 7.91 1.54
C MET A 134 -8.34 9.02 2.32
N HIS A 135 -8.20 10.27 1.89
CA HIS A 135 -8.82 11.42 2.59
C HIS A 135 -10.36 11.34 2.61
N THR A 136 -10.96 10.87 1.51
CA THR A 136 -12.40 10.70 1.43
C THR A 136 -12.90 9.61 2.36
N VAL A 137 -12.30 8.42 2.27
CA VAL A 137 -12.68 7.25 3.08
C VAL A 137 -12.43 7.49 4.57
N ALA A 138 -11.37 8.23 4.93
CA ALA A 138 -11.12 8.61 6.33
C ALA A 138 -12.26 9.45 6.93
N LYS A 139 -12.87 10.31 6.13
CA LYS A 139 -14.04 11.13 6.55
C LYS A 139 -15.31 10.31 6.61
N GLU A 140 -15.57 9.47 5.60
CA GLU A 140 -16.77 8.65 5.52
C GLU A 140 -16.83 7.58 6.63
N TRP A 141 -15.68 7.05 7.04
CA TRP A 141 -15.61 5.95 7.98
C TRP A 141 -15.33 6.37 9.43
N GLY A 142 -15.14 7.66 9.67
CA GLY A 142 -14.86 8.20 11.01
C GLY A 142 -15.97 7.89 12.03
N ASP A 143 -17.23 7.98 11.64
CA ASP A 143 -18.38 7.70 12.50
C ASP A 143 -18.44 6.22 12.95
N PHE A 144 -17.75 5.32 12.26
CA PHE A 144 -17.61 3.90 12.61
C PHE A 144 -16.30 3.59 13.34
N ASN A 145 -15.60 4.62 13.84
CA ASN A 145 -14.29 4.43 14.52
C ASN A 145 -13.25 3.70 13.64
N ILE A 146 -13.30 3.91 12.31
CA ILE A 146 -12.36 3.33 11.36
C ILE A 146 -11.35 4.39 10.95
N ARG A 147 -10.08 4.12 11.16
CA ARG A 147 -8.97 5.04 10.87
C ARG A 147 -8.33 4.68 9.54
N VAL A 148 -8.17 5.66 8.67
CA VAL A 148 -7.57 5.46 7.34
C VAL A 148 -6.44 6.45 7.15
N ASN A 149 -5.23 5.96 7.04
CA ASN A 149 -4.02 6.77 6.93
C ASN A 149 -3.12 6.30 5.79
N MET A 150 -2.13 7.11 5.47
CA MET A 150 -1.15 6.80 4.42
C MET A 150 0.28 6.98 4.93
N VAL A 151 1.20 6.17 4.38
CA VAL A 151 2.65 6.34 4.60
C VAL A 151 3.37 6.52 3.27
N PHE A 152 4.30 7.48 3.21
CA PHE A 152 5.29 7.56 2.14
C PHE A 152 6.57 6.90 2.65
N PRO A 153 6.89 5.69 2.17
CA PRO A 153 7.97 4.88 2.77
C PRO A 153 9.37 5.39 2.46
N GLY A 154 9.50 6.29 1.50
CA GLY A 154 10.78 6.68 0.93
C GLY A 154 11.23 5.79 -0.22
N TRP A 155 12.45 5.99 -0.68
CA TRP A 155 13.01 5.28 -1.82
C TRP A 155 13.76 4.02 -1.36
N HIS A 156 13.29 2.86 -1.76
CA HIS A 156 13.89 1.57 -1.41
C HIS A 156 14.12 0.72 -2.66
N LEU A 157 15.15 -0.12 -2.62
CA LEU A 157 15.36 -1.11 -3.68
C LEU A 157 14.21 -2.11 -3.68
N SER A 158 13.55 -2.19 -4.81
CA SER A 158 12.40 -3.05 -5.06
C SER A 158 12.28 -3.32 -6.57
N PRO A 159 11.52 -4.31 -7.01
CA PRO A 159 11.29 -4.52 -8.44
C PRO A 159 10.72 -3.29 -9.17
N ILE A 160 10.01 -2.41 -8.47
CA ILE A 160 9.48 -1.16 -9.05
C ILE A 160 10.58 -0.12 -9.24
N SER A 161 11.51 -0.01 -8.28
CA SER A 161 12.55 1.01 -8.26
C SER A 161 13.87 0.57 -8.91
N GLU A 162 14.08 -0.73 -9.09
CA GLU A 162 15.32 -1.31 -9.62
C GLU A 162 15.80 -0.65 -10.93
N PRO A 163 14.93 -0.40 -11.94
CA PRO A 163 15.37 0.22 -13.18
C PRO A 163 15.98 1.63 -13.01
N ALA A 164 15.56 2.35 -11.97
CA ALA A 164 16.02 3.70 -11.70
C ALA A 164 16.98 3.77 -10.48
N TRP A 165 17.23 2.65 -9.81
CA TRP A 165 17.95 2.62 -8.54
C TRP A 165 19.37 3.18 -8.64
N HIS A 166 20.12 2.77 -9.67
CA HIS A 166 21.51 3.17 -9.83
C HIS A 166 21.68 4.65 -10.20
N THR A 167 20.69 5.24 -10.88
CA THR A 167 20.71 6.65 -11.28
C THR A 167 20.12 7.57 -10.23
N ALA A 168 19.15 7.11 -9.45
CA ALA A 168 18.43 7.90 -8.45
C ALA A 168 19.00 7.78 -7.04
N LYS A 169 19.85 6.78 -6.77
CA LYS A 169 20.49 6.61 -5.46
C LYS A 169 21.58 7.66 -5.25
N ASN A 170 21.16 8.88 -4.93
CA ASN A 170 22.08 9.90 -4.49
C ASN A 170 21.81 10.22 -3.00
N PRO A 171 22.66 9.75 -2.07
CA PRO A 171 22.50 10.04 -0.63
C PRO A 171 22.46 11.55 -0.34
N ARG A 172 23.04 12.39 -1.19
CA ARG A 172 23.04 13.84 -1.04
C ARG A 172 21.64 14.45 -1.16
N ASN A 173 20.70 13.76 -1.79
CA ASN A 173 19.30 14.20 -1.91
C ASN A 173 18.49 13.92 -0.62
N HIS A 174 19.07 13.23 0.35
CA HIS A 174 18.44 12.96 1.64
C HIS A 174 19.02 13.88 2.71
N THR A 175 18.18 14.52 3.51
CA THR A 175 18.60 15.41 4.62
C THR A 175 19.56 14.70 5.57
N LEU A 176 19.35 13.42 5.82
CA LEU A 176 20.22 12.63 6.68
C LEU A 176 21.31 11.86 5.90
N HIS A 177 21.51 12.16 4.62
CA HIS A 177 22.44 11.47 3.73
C HIS A 177 22.31 9.94 3.71
N ARG A 178 21.13 9.43 4.04
CA ARG A 178 20.78 8.00 4.01
C ARG A 178 19.30 7.80 3.72
N THR A 179 18.96 6.65 3.13
CA THR A 179 17.57 6.22 2.98
C THR A 179 17.04 5.66 4.31
N PRO A 180 15.74 5.78 4.62
CA PRO A 180 15.12 5.10 5.74
C PRO A 180 15.35 3.58 5.64
N SER A 181 15.45 2.88 6.77
CA SER A 181 15.49 1.42 6.75
C SER A 181 14.09 0.84 6.55
N LEU A 182 13.98 -0.31 5.88
CA LEU A 182 12.70 -1.02 5.75
C LEU A 182 12.11 -1.41 7.11
N THR A 183 12.97 -1.72 8.09
CA THR A 183 12.53 -1.98 9.47
C THR A 183 11.86 -0.75 10.07
N TYR A 184 12.45 0.43 9.90
CA TYR A 184 11.86 1.68 10.39
C TYR A 184 10.50 1.96 9.72
N VAL A 185 10.41 1.77 8.41
CA VAL A 185 9.13 1.92 7.67
C VAL A 185 8.08 0.96 8.20
N ALA A 186 8.43 -0.32 8.38
CA ALA A 186 7.49 -1.32 8.91
C ALA A 186 7.04 -0.99 10.34
N THR A 187 7.96 -0.55 11.20
CA THR A 187 7.65 -0.11 12.57
C THR A 187 6.74 1.12 12.57
N SER A 188 6.98 2.07 11.66
CA SER A 188 6.11 3.26 11.52
C SER A 188 4.70 2.89 11.07
N ILE A 189 4.55 1.95 10.12
CA ILE A 189 3.25 1.41 9.70
C ILE A 189 2.53 0.74 10.90
N TYR A 190 3.26 -0.04 11.68
CA TYR A 190 2.72 -0.69 12.87
C TYR A 190 2.22 0.33 13.90
N HIS A 191 3.01 1.34 14.24
CA HIS A 191 2.60 2.41 15.15
C HIS A 191 1.42 3.21 14.62
N MET A 192 1.40 3.55 13.33
CA MET A 192 0.26 4.24 12.70
C MET A 192 -1.02 3.40 12.78
N ALA A 193 -0.93 2.08 12.59
CA ALA A 193 -2.07 1.19 12.70
C ALA A 193 -2.64 1.11 14.12
N LEU A 194 -1.80 1.30 15.14
CA LEU A 194 -2.18 1.29 16.56
C LEU A 194 -2.57 2.66 17.11
N SER A 195 -2.29 3.76 16.41
CA SER A 195 -2.63 5.13 16.87
C SER A 195 -4.13 5.32 16.91
N PRO A 196 -4.77 5.51 18.07
CA PRO A 196 -6.23 5.52 18.20
C PRO A 196 -6.87 6.80 17.62
N ASP A 197 -6.18 7.92 17.69
CA ASP A 197 -6.74 9.25 17.42
C ASP A 197 -6.20 9.86 16.10
N THR A 198 -5.66 9.01 15.19
CA THR A 198 -5.08 9.49 13.95
C THR A 198 -5.80 8.90 12.74
N SER A 199 -6.48 9.75 11.95
CA SER A 199 -7.13 9.39 10.69
C SER A 199 -6.99 10.51 9.67
N GLY A 200 -6.92 10.16 8.38
CA GLY A 200 -6.76 11.10 7.29
C GLY A 200 -5.36 11.71 7.19
N GLN A 201 -4.34 11.11 7.80
CA GLN A 201 -2.99 11.65 7.85
C GLN A 201 -2.02 10.92 6.92
N ILE A 202 -1.00 11.65 6.49
CA ILE A 202 0.11 11.11 5.70
C ILE A 202 1.38 11.22 6.54
N TRP A 203 2.01 10.09 6.81
CA TRP A 203 3.34 10.04 7.43
C TRP A 203 4.40 9.94 6.35
N ASN A 204 5.06 11.06 6.08
CA ASN A 204 6.17 11.08 5.15
C ASN A 204 7.47 10.66 5.85
N LEU A 205 7.95 9.45 5.51
CA LEU A 205 9.22 8.89 5.98
C LEU A 205 10.35 9.11 4.97
N ASP A 206 10.05 9.76 3.85
CA ASP A 206 11.03 10.08 2.81
C ASP A 206 11.81 11.34 3.23
N SER A 207 13.09 11.19 3.47
CA SER A 207 13.96 12.30 3.90
C SER A 207 14.62 13.05 2.74
N ARG A 208 14.16 12.87 1.49
CA ARG A 208 14.70 13.61 0.37
C ARG A 208 14.34 15.10 0.49
N VAL A 209 15.31 15.96 0.19
CA VAL A 209 15.12 17.42 0.10
C VAL A 209 14.69 17.77 -1.32
N TRP A 210 13.88 18.78 -1.46
CA TRP A 210 13.29 19.26 -2.71
C TRP A 210 13.83 20.64 -3.04
#